data_72e1bfdee308c43d42a05038be250a63
#
_entry.id   72e1bfdee308c43d42a05038be250a63
#
_cell.length_a   1.000
_cell.length_b   1.000
_cell.length_c   1.000
_cell.angle_alpha   90.00
_cell.angle_beta   90.00
_cell.angle_gamma   90.00
#
_symmetry.space_group_name_H-M   'P 1'
#
loop_
_entity.id
_entity.type
_entity.pdbx_description
1 polymer ?
#
loop_
_entity_poly.entity_id
_entity_poly.type
_entity_poly.pdbx_seq_one_letter_code
_entity_poly.pdbx_strand_id
1 'polypeptide(L)'
;MAYAMPERYQELLTRASELGNNRVVAGMHSPLDVMGGRVMATAMAAAILSDPANRNLKKAAYQDAHKQLLSQKGTAPDRFSNYAANKKNYNERLTYGFNQINPTTTPMTVPKGAEVLLETRQPYLDSTQRRWVLATTGLPSGYPVLDDAEGWGRLNLFSAADGYGAFANNVTVNMDASKGGFNALDRWRNHISGVGKLIKKGTGTLKLMGSNTYSGGTQIDQGVLEGNSETAFGSGTVTNNGGTLLKNNAGKLIVGSNYKQTAKGKLELNLQSKNDVLKIKGTAQLNGKLRLNFSNKYVPASGATILTYGKRTGAFSSIEAAGLPSNYKVKIVYTADRVQLKVTK
;
A
#
# COMPACT_ATOMS: atom_id res chain seq x y z
N MET A 1 13.28 18.02 2.07
CA MET A 1 13.20 17.54 0.68
C MET A 1 12.12 16.47 0.49
N ALA A 2 12.09 15.37 1.24
CA ALA A 2 11.07 14.31 1.07
C ALA A 2 9.61 14.81 1.19
N TYR A 3 9.34 15.80 2.05
CA TYR A 3 8.05 16.48 2.13
C TYR A 3 7.67 17.20 0.83
N ALA A 4 8.64 17.88 0.21
CA ALA A 4 8.41 18.63 -1.03
C ALA A 4 8.35 17.76 -2.29
N MET A 5 8.93 16.57 -2.25
CA MET A 5 8.99 15.60 -3.36
C MET A 5 8.52 14.21 -2.86
N PRO A 6 7.23 14.07 -2.51
CA PRO A 6 6.72 12.82 -1.91
C PRO A 6 6.76 11.63 -2.86
N GLU A 7 6.84 11.84 -4.17
CA GLU A 7 7.05 10.80 -5.19
C GLU A 7 8.41 10.11 -5.04
N ARG A 8 9.40 10.84 -4.50
CA ARG A 8 10.78 10.38 -4.23
C ARG A 8 11.04 10.19 -2.74
N TYR A 9 10.00 10.09 -1.93
CA TYR A 9 10.09 10.09 -0.46
C TYR A 9 11.09 9.06 0.06
N GLN A 10 10.94 7.80 -0.34
CA GLN A 10 11.76 6.69 0.13
C GLN A 10 13.18 6.73 -0.43
N GLU A 11 13.36 7.16 -1.67
CA GLU A 11 14.68 7.37 -2.28
C GLU A 11 15.47 8.47 -1.54
N LEU A 12 14.80 9.57 -1.21
CA LEU A 12 15.42 10.68 -0.47
C LEU A 12 15.79 10.29 0.97
N LEU A 13 14.95 9.49 1.64
CA LEU A 13 15.28 8.92 2.93
C LEU A 13 16.48 7.96 2.85
N THR A 14 16.53 7.12 1.82
CA THR A 14 17.66 6.20 1.59
C THR A 14 18.93 6.99 1.34
N ARG A 15 18.86 8.05 0.53
CA ARG A 15 20.01 8.95 0.29
C ARG A 15 20.47 9.64 1.56
N ALA A 16 19.57 10.13 2.38
CA ALA A 16 19.91 10.74 3.67
C ALA A 16 20.63 9.74 4.59
N SER A 17 20.11 8.50 4.67
CA SER A 17 20.73 7.43 5.45
C SER A 17 22.12 7.05 4.92
N GLU A 18 22.32 7.08 3.59
CA GLU A 18 23.62 6.83 2.96
C GLU A 18 24.64 7.90 3.32
N LEU A 19 24.24 9.18 3.29
CA LEU A 19 25.12 10.28 3.66
C LEU A 19 25.57 10.18 5.12
N GLY A 20 24.67 9.80 6.04
CA GLY A 20 25.05 9.51 7.42
C GLY A 20 26.01 8.32 7.51
N ASN A 21 25.72 7.23 6.81
CA ASN A 21 26.57 6.02 6.80
C ASN A 21 27.98 6.29 6.23
N ASN A 22 28.11 7.20 5.26
CA ASN A 22 29.41 7.56 4.71
C ASN A 22 30.34 8.20 5.76
N ARG A 23 29.78 8.80 6.81
CA ARG A 23 30.57 9.33 7.95
C ARG A 23 31.18 8.18 8.79
N VAL A 24 30.42 7.09 8.94
CA VAL A 24 30.92 5.86 9.61
C VAL A 24 32.01 5.21 8.75
N VAL A 25 31.76 5.05 7.44
CA VAL A 25 32.74 4.44 6.51
C VAL A 25 34.03 5.23 6.46
N ALA A 26 33.94 6.58 6.53
CA ALA A 26 35.12 7.46 6.57
C ALA A 26 35.84 7.48 7.93
N GLY A 27 35.37 6.73 8.94
CA GLY A 27 35.97 6.69 10.28
C GLY A 27 35.77 7.97 11.10
N MET A 28 34.85 8.85 10.70
CA MET A 28 34.63 10.17 11.33
C MET A 28 33.57 10.17 12.42
N HIS A 29 32.65 9.22 12.40
CA HIS A 29 31.55 9.08 13.36
C HIS A 29 31.29 7.60 13.68
N SER A 30 30.80 7.34 14.89
CA SER A 30 30.29 6.02 15.26
C SER A 30 28.87 5.78 14.68
N PRO A 31 28.43 4.53 14.55
CA PRO A 31 27.04 4.23 14.23
C PRO A 31 26.03 4.89 15.19
N LEU A 32 26.33 4.95 16.49
CA LEU A 32 25.45 5.57 17.49
C LEU A 32 25.29 7.09 17.27
N ASP A 33 26.36 7.80 16.89
CA ASP A 33 26.28 9.22 16.53
C ASP A 33 25.35 9.44 15.34
N VAL A 34 25.46 8.60 14.31
CA VAL A 34 24.62 8.69 13.11
C VAL A 34 23.15 8.35 13.42
N MET A 35 22.91 7.37 14.29
CA MET A 35 21.56 7.04 14.79
C MET A 35 20.97 8.22 15.56
N GLY A 36 21.70 8.79 16.51
CA GLY A 36 21.28 9.98 17.27
C GLY A 36 21.05 11.19 16.37
N GLY A 37 21.94 11.44 15.41
CA GLY A 37 21.78 12.48 14.40
C GLY A 37 20.51 12.33 13.55
N ARG A 38 20.14 11.11 13.18
CA ARG A 38 18.87 10.83 12.50
C ARG A 38 17.67 11.17 13.38
N VAL A 39 17.70 10.77 14.65
CA VAL A 39 16.62 11.06 15.63
C VAL A 39 16.41 12.56 15.73
N MET A 40 17.48 13.31 16.01
CA MET A 40 17.46 14.77 16.11
C MET A 40 16.96 15.43 14.81
N ALA A 41 17.50 15.05 13.65
CA ALA A 41 17.10 15.62 12.36
C ALA A 41 15.62 15.35 12.04
N THR A 42 15.09 14.19 12.44
CA THR A 42 13.68 13.85 12.26
C THR A 42 12.77 14.72 13.12
N ALA A 43 13.12 14.91 14.39
CA ALA A 43 12.40 15.81 15.30
C ALA A 43 12.43 17.25 14.83
N MET A 44 13.59 17.75 14.43
CA MET A 44 13.75 19.11 13.87
C MET A 44 12.91 19.30 12.60
N ALA A 45 12.93 18.35 11.69
CA ALA A 45 12.13 18.40 10.47
C ALA A 45 10.62 18.47 10.78
N ALA A 46 10.15 17.66 11.73
CA ALA A 46 8.75 17.69 12.16
C ALA A 46 8.39 19.05 12.81
N ALA A 47 9.24 19.60 13.66
CA ALA A 47 9.04 20.91 14.28
C ALA A 47 8.93 22.02 13.21
N ILE A 48 9.87 22.07 12.26
CA ILE A 48 9.87 23.07 11.18
C ILE A 48 8.62 22.94 10.31
N LEU A 49 8.21 21.71 9.95
CA LEU A 49 7.04 21.45 9.10
C LEU A 49 5.71 21.71 9.83
N SER A 50 5.68 21.57 11.15
CA SER A 50 4.50 21.83 11.98
C SER A 50 4.30 23.30 12.32
N ASP A 51 5.35 24.12 12.22
CA ASP A 51 5.28 25.53 12.56
C ASP A 51 4.32 26.26 11.60
N PRO A 52 3.26 26.91 12.10
CA PRO A 52 2.33 27.69 11.30
C PRO A 52 3.03 28.83 10.51
N ALA A 53 4.12 29.39 11.03
CA ALA A 53 4.90 30.43 10.35
C ALA A 53 5.50 29.93 9.02
N ASN A 54 5.77 28.64 8.92
CA ASN A 54 6.33 28.02 7.71
C ASN A 54 5.28 27.56 6.70
N ARG A 55 3.98 27.81 6.92
CA ARG A 55 2.89 27.31 6.04
C ARG A 55 3.09 27.71 4.58
N ASN A 56 3.38 28.96 4.31
CA ASN A 56 3.57 29.47 2.95
C ASN A 56 4.86 28.94 2.34
N LEU A 57 5.93 28.88 3.13
CA LEU A 57 7.24 28.38 2.68
C LEU A 57 7.16 26.89 2.28
N LYS A 58 6.53 26.04 3.10
CA LYS A 58 6.39 24.61 2.76
C LYS A 58 5.51 24.37 1.53
N LYS A 59 4.47 25.22 1.33
CA LYS A 59 3.64 25.17 0.11
C LYS A 59 4.45 25.59 -1.13
N ALA A 60 5.20 26.68 -1.05
CA ALA A 60 6.07 27.11 -2.13
C ALA A 60 7.13 26.07 -2.46
N ALA A 61 7.82 25.50 -1.45
CA ALA A 61 8.81 24.45 -1.65
C ALA A 61 8.23 23.20 -2.35
N TYR A 62 7.00 22.81 -2.01
CA TYR A 62 6.29 21.72 -2.70
C TYR A 62 6.02 22.07 -4.17
N GLN A 63 5.49 23.26 -4.44
CA GLN A 63 5.18 23.71 -5.80
C GLN A 63 6.43 23.85 -6.67
N ASP A 64 7.50 24.45 -6.13
CA ASP A 64 8.75 24.63 -6.84
C ASP A 64 9.45 23.30 -7.14
N ALA A 65 9.43 22.36 -6.19
CA ALA A 65 9.96 21.02 -6.40
C ALA A 65 9.26 20.32 -7.57
N HIS A 66 7.94 20.40 -7.65
CA HIS A 66 7.16 19.79 -8.75
C HIS A 66 7.41 20.51 -10.09
N LYS A 67 7.47 21.85 -10.07
CA LYS A 67 7.69 22.65 -11.28
C LYS A 67 9.12 22.53 -11.82
N GLN A 68 10.13 22.57 -10.94
CA GLN A 68 11.53 22.70 -11.32
C GLN A 68 12.29 21.37 -11.29
N LEU A 69 12.06 20.52 -10.28
CA LEU A 69 12.88 19.32 -10.06
C LEU A 69 12.25 18.06 -10.65
N LEU A 70 10.97 17.79 -10.36
CA LEU A 70 10.30 16.59 -10.84
C LEU A 70 9.95 16.64 -12.33
N SER A 71 9.97 17.84 -12.94
CA SER A 71 9.80 18.02 -14.40
C SER A 71 11.08 17.75 -15.19
N GLN A 72 12.26 17.69 -14.53
CA GLN A 72 13.54 17.47 -15.19
C GLN A 72 13.79 15.97 -15.42
N LYS A 73 14.39 15.66 -16.57
CA LYS A 73 14.95 14.33 -16.82
C LYS A 73 16.36 14.27 -16.27
N GLY A 74 16.64 13.23 -15.46
CA GLY A 74 17.99 12.99 -14.97
C GLY A 74 18.94 12.67 -16.14
N THR A 75 20.19 13.11 -16.02
CA THR A 75 21.25 12.87 -17.00
C THR A 75 22.07 11.61 -16.72
N ALA A 76 21.86 10.99 -15.54
CA ALA A 76 22.52 9.77 -15.11
C ALA A 76 21.48 8.70 -14.67
N PRO A 77 21.84 7.40 -14.67
CA PRO A 77 21.00 6.36 -14.12
C PRO A 77 20.62 6.64 -12.66
N ASP A 78 19.33 6.49 -12.35
CA ASP A 78 18.84 6.66 -10.99
C ASP A 78 19.23 5.43 -10.14
N ARG A 79 20.30 5.54 -9.37
CA ARG A 79 20.79 4.46 -8.49
C ARG A 79 19.87 4.16 -7.31
N PHE A 80 18.87 5.01 -7.03
CA PHE A 80 17.85 4.78 -6.02
C PHE A 80 16.52 4.26 -6.60
N SER A 81 16.48 3.85 -7.85
CA SER A 81 15.28 3.28 -8.48
C SER A 81 14.90 1.88 -7.94
N ASN A 82 15.84 1.15 -7.36
CA ASN A 82 15.60 -0.19 -6.80
C ASN A 82 15.00 -0.11 -5.39
N TYR A 83 13.69 -0.24 -5.30
CA TYR A 83 12.95 -0.19 -4.03
C TYR A 83 13.44 -1.23 -3.01
N ALA A 84 13.70 -2.49 -3.43
CA ALA A 84 14.11 -3.55 -2.51
C ALA A 84 15.49 -3.27 -1.89
N ALA A 85 16.44 -2.79 -2.70
CA ALA A 85 17.75 -2.36 -2.23
C ALA A 85 17.64 -1.16 -1.28
N ASN A 86 16.82 -0.17 -1.62
CA ASN A 86 16.57 0.99 -0.77
C ASN A 86 16.01 0.59 0.59
N LYS A 87 14.98 -0.26 0.59
CA LYS A 87 14.35 -0.77 1.82
C LYS A 87 15.34 -1.51 2.70
N LYS A 88 16.13 -2.40 2.11
CA LYS A 88 17.18 -3.14 2.82
C LYS A 88 18.18 -2.18 3.47
N ASN A 89 18.81 -1.34 2.67
CA ASN A 89 19.85 -0.44 3.12
C ASN A 89 19.35 0.56 4.17
N TYR A 90 18.14 1.11 3.99
CA TYR A 90 17.57 2.01 4.97
C TYR A 90 17.29 1.32 6.30
N ASN A 91 16.66 0.14 6.28
CA ASN A 91 16.32 -0.61 7.50
C ASN A 91 17.58 -1.08 8.26
N GLU A 92 18.61 -1.56 7.56
CA GLU A 92 19.89 -1.92 8.19
C GLU A 92 20.52 -0.72 8.93
N ARG A 93 20.46 0.47 8.34
CA ARG A 93 21.00 1.70 8.93
C ARG A 93 20.13 2.30 10.04
N LEU A 94 18.91 1.80 10.25
CA LEU A 94 18.12 2.23 11.41
C LEU A 94 18.74 1.78 12.73
N THR A 95 19.34 0.59 12.76
CA THR A 95 19.91 -0.03 13.95
C THR A 95 21.38 -0.42 13.83
N TYR A 96 21.96 -0.36 12.63
CA TYR A 96 23.34 -0.81 12.33
C TYR A 96 23.66 -2.24 12.83
N GLY A 97 22.64 -3.09 12.95
CA GLY A 97 22.81 -4.45 13.43
C GLY A 97 23.03 -4.57 14.94
N PHE A 98 22.86 -3.50 15.72
CA PHE A 98 22.90 -3.59 17.17
C PHE A 98 21.80 -4.50 17.70
N ASN A 99 22.14 -5.28 18.73
CA ASN A 99 21.17 -6.07 19.46
C ASN A 99 20.27 -5.18 20.33
N GLN A 100 19.08 -5.68 20.64
CA GLN A 100 18.22 -5.09 21.64
C GLN A 100 18.79 -5.38 23.03
N ILE A 101 19.05 -4.33 23.81
CA ILE A 101 19.66 -4.39 25.15
C ILE A 101 18.71 -3.93 26.25
N ASN A 102 17.54 -3.40 25.89
CA ASN A 102 16.47 -2.93 26.78
C ASN A 102 15.19 -3.77 26.55
N PRO A 103 14.11 -3.56 27.34
CA PRO A 103 12.84 -4.25 27.15
C PRO A 103 12.30 -4.13 25.72
N THR A 104 11.95 -5.27 25.12
CA THR A 104 11.55 -5.36 23.69
C THR A 104 10.04 -5.24 23.48
N THR A 105 9.27 -5.16 24.56
CA THR A 105 7.79 -5.16 24.54
C THR A 105 7.17 -3.80 24.83
N THR A 106 7.99 -2.75 24.97
CA THR A 106 7.48 -1.39 25.23
C THR A 106 6.63 -0.93 24.03
N PRO A 107 5.36 -0.53 24.24
CA PRO A 107 4.50 -0.04 23.17
C PRO A 107 5.14 1.13 22.42
N MET A 108 4.80 1.27 21.14
CA MET A 108 5.28 2.39 20.33
C MET A 108 4.59 3.68 20.77
N THR A 109 5.37 4.68 21.15
CA THR A 109 4.92 6.06 21.30
C THR A 109 5.17 6.82 20.02
N VAL A 110 4.18 7.57 19.53
CA VAL A 110 4.35 8.43 18.35
C VAL A 110 4.52 9.86 18.85
N PRO A 111 5.63 10.53 18.51
CA PRO A 111 5.89 11.89 18.95
C PRO A 111 4.80 12.86 18.50
N LYS A 112 4.53 13.89 19.32
CA LYS A 112 3.57 14.95 18.93
C LYS A 112 4.11 15.70 17.69
N GLY A 113 3.26 15.84 16.67
CA GLY A 113 3.62 16.52 15.43
C GLY A 113 4.32 15.64 14.39
N ALA A 114 4.70 14.38 14.72
CA ALA A 114 5.39 13.50 13.77
C ALA A 114 4.54 13.17 12.53
N GLU A 115 3.22 13.25 12.64
CA GLU A 115 2.28 12.99 11.53
C GLU A 115 2.44 13.92 10.33
N VAL A 116 3.04 15.10 10.53
CA VAL A 116 3.33 16.05 9.44
C VAL A 116 4.35 15.49 8.44
N LEU A 117 5.23 14.59 8.90
CA LEU A 117 6.24 13.96 8.06
C LEU A 117 5.64 13.14 6.92
N LEU A 118 4.38 12.69 7.07
CA LEU A 118 3.63 11.92 6.05
C LEU A 118 2.56 12.75 5.32
N GLU A 119 2.42 14.05 5.63
CA GLU A 119 1.32 14.89 5.14
C GLU A 119 1.20 14.88 3.61
N THR A 120 2.31 15.05 2.89
CA THR A 120 2.33 15.08 1.43
C THR A 120 2.42 13.68 0.80
N ARG A 121 2.98 12.69 1.53
CA ARG A 121 3.10 11.31 1.05
C ARG A 121 1.77 10.56 1.16
N GLN A 122 0.95 10.85 2.17
CA GLN A 122 -0.36 10.23 2.39
C GLN A 122 -1.43 11.32 2.60
N PRO A 123 -1.68 12.16 1.58
CA PRO A 123 -2.54 13.33 1.72
C PRO A 123 -4.03 12.99 1.89
N TYR A 124 -4.42 11.75 1.62
CA TYR A 124 -5.78 11.21 1.78
C TYR A 124 -6.03 10.63 3.18
N LEU A 125 -5.02 10.56 4.05
CA LEU A 125 -5.14 10.20 5.46
C LEU A 125 -5.17 11.48 6.31
N ASP A 126 -5.99 11.51 7.35
CA ASP A 126 -5.96 12.58 8.34
C ASP A 126 -4.76 12.45 9.29
N SER A 127 -4.57 13.44 10.17
CA SER A 127 -3.45 13.47 11.12
C SER A 127 -3.46 12.25 12.05
N THR A 128 -4.63 11.87 12.56
CA THR A 128 -4.79 10.71 13.45
C THR A 128 -4.44 9.41 12.72
N GLN A 129 -4.87 9.26 11.48
CA GLN A 129 -4.56 8.09 10.66
C GLN A 129 -3.05 8.00 10.37
N ARG A 130 -2.38 9.11 10.03
CA ARG A 130 -0.93 9.14 9.84
C ARG A 130 -0.17 8.79 11.14
N ARG A 131 -0.68 9.19 12.31
CA ARG A 131 -0.12 8.74 13.60
C ARG A 131 -0.23 7.22 13.77
N TRP A 132 -1.38 6.63 13.42
CA TRP A 132 -1.53 5.16 13.42
C TRP A 132 -0.61 4.45 12.43
N VAL A 133 -0.36 5.04 11.24
CA VAL A 133 0.65 4.53 10.32
C VAL A 133 2.02 4.50 10.98
N LEU A 134 2.46 5.61 11.61
CA LEU A 134 3.74 5.69 12.33
C LEU A 134 3.81 4.70 13.48
N ALA A 135 2.73 4.56 14.26
CA ALA A 135 2.66 3.62 15.39
C ALA A 135 2.84 2.16 14.94
N THR A 136 2.19 1.78 13.85
CA THR A 136 2.16 0.38 13.39
C THR A 136 3.34 -0.02 12.51
N THR A 137 4.18 0.93 12.13
CA THR A 137 5.38 0.71 11.30
C THR A 137 6.68 1.03 12.01
N GLY A 138 6.61 1.48 13.28
CA GLY A 138 7.78 1.79 14.10
C GLY A 138 8.64 0.57 14.40
N LEU A 139 9.88 0.82 14.77
CA LEU A 139 10.80 -0.21 15.24
C LEU A 139 10.32 -0.79 16.57
N PRO A 140 10.57 -2.08 16.85
CA PRO A 140 10.42 -2.61 18.19
C PRO A 140 11.33 -1.84 19.18
N SER A 141 10.98 -1.86 20.46
CA SER A 141 11.82 -1.27 21.53
C SER A 141 13.06 -2.11 21.81
N GLY A 142 13.98 -1.56 22.55
CA GLY A 142 15.16 -2.26 23.06
C GLY A 142 16.47 -1.87 22.38
N TYR A 143 16.45 -1.17 21.28
CA TYR A 143 17.69 -0.77 20.59
C TYR A 143 18.40 0.41 21.26
N PRO A 144 19.76 0.42 21.31
CA PRO A 144 20.51 1.54 21.83
C PRO A 144 20.10 2.87 21.19
N VAL A 145 20.05 3.94 21.98
CA VAL A 145 19.69 5.33 21.63
C VAL A 145 18.34 5.53 20.92
N LEU A 146 17.55 4.48 20.70
CA LEU A 146 16.27 4.59 19.97
C LEU A 146 15.03 4.58 20.88
N ASP A 147 15.18 4.24 22.16
CA ASP A 147 14.07 4.18 23.13
C ASP A 147 13.93 5.52 23.86
N ASP A 148 13.94 6.64 23.13
CA ASP A 148 13.64 7.93 23.72
C ASP A 148 12.17 8.00 24.16
N ALA A 149 11.92 8.76 25.24
CA ALA A 149 10.59 8.84 25.87
C ALA A 149 9.50 9.38 24.91
N GLU A 150 9.88 10.17 23.92
CA GLU A 150 8.97 10.77 22.95
C GLU A 150 8.69 9.85 21.75
N GLY A 151 9.60 8.91 21.45
CA GLY A 151 9.47 7.90 20.40
C GLY A 151 10.06 8.28 19.03
N TRP A 152 10.87 9.34 18.93
CA TRP A 152 11.49 9.76 17.67
C TRP A 152 12.45 8.71 17.09
N GLY A 153 13.20 8.03 17.96
CA GLY A 153 14.19 7.03 17.58
C GLY A 153 13.59 5.83 16.87
N ARG A 154 12.37 5.46 17.24
CA ARG A 154 11.68 4.27 16.72
C ARG A 154 10.92 4.52 15.43
N LEU A 155 10.84 5.75 14.92
CA LEU A 155 10.16 6.04 13.66
C LEU A 155 10.87 5.39 12.47
N ASN A 156 10.15 4.55 11.73
CA ASN A 156 10.58 4.01 10.45
C ASN A 156 9.79 4.67 9.31
N LEU A 157 10.26 5.83 8.86
CA LEU A 157 9.57 6.63 7.85
C LEU A 157 9.53 5.95 6.47
N PHE A 158 10.51 5.08 6.16
CA PHE A 158 10.48 4.31 4.92
C PHE A 158 9.30 3.34 4.90
N SER A 159 9.13 2.56 5.98
CA SER A 159 7.99 1.65 6.11
C SER A 159 6.66 2.40 6.24
N ALA A 160 6.64 3.53 6.95
CA ALA A 160 5.44 4.37 7.08
C ALA A 160 4.93 4.88 5.72
N ALA A 161 5.82 5.21 4.79
CA ALA A 161 5.45 5.62 3.44
C ALA A 161 4.74 4.51 2.62
N ASP A 162 4.84 3.26 3.04
CA ASP A 162 4.17 2.10 2.44
C ASP A 162 2.82 1.75 3.09
N GLY A 163 2.25 2.67 3.86
CA GLY A 163 0.96 2.50 4.53
C GLY A 163 1.04 1.85 5.92
N TYR A 164 -0.07 1.34 6.39
CA TYR A 164 -0.18 0.71 7.70
C TYR A 164 0.64 -0.59 7.81
N GLY A 165 1.14 -0.88 9.01
CA GLY A 165 1.65 -2.20 9.39
C GLY A 165 0.58 -3.08 10.05
N ALA A 166 -0.42 -2.46 10.69
CA ALA A 166 -1.55 -3.15 11.29
C ALA A 166 -2.79 -2.27 11.36
N PHE A 167 -3.98 -2.89 11.32
CA PHE A 167 -5.26 -2.25 11.62
C PHE A 167 -5.71 -2.64 13.03
N ALA A 168 -5.38 -1.81 14.02
CA ALA A 168 -5.91 -1.96 15.39
C ALA A 168 -7.40 -1.64 15.45
N ASN A 169 -7.85 -0.68 14.64
CA ASN A 169 -9.23 -0.21 14.49
C ASN A 169 -9.62 -0.19 13.00
N ASN A 170 -10.89 0.10 12.72
CA ASN A 170 -11.34 0.28 11.35
C ASN A 170 -10.66 1.49 10.71
N VAL A 171 -10.17 1.33 9.49
CA VAL A 171 -9.46 2.35 8.72
C VAL A 171 -10.26 2.71 7.50
N THR A 172 -10.66 3.98 7.40
CA THR A 172 -11.31 4.52 6.20
C THR A 172 -10.30 5.28 5.35
N VAL A 173 -10.14 4.85 4.11
CA VAL A 173 -9.28 5.50 3.11
C VAL A 173 -10.17 6.19 2.09
N ASN A 174 -10.18 7.53 2.10
CA ASN A 174 -10.99 8.35 1.20
C ASN A 174 -10.08 9.11 0.22
N MET A 175 -9.95 8.58 -1.00
CA MET A 175 -9.06 9.11 -2.04
C MET A 175 -9.87 9.84 -3.11
N ASP A 176 -9.57 11.12 -3.32
CA ASP A 176 -10.19 11.94 -4.37
C ASP A 176 -9.23 12.05 -5.57
N ALA A 177 -9.50 11.28 -6.63
CA ALA A 177 -8.66 11.23 -7.81
C ALA A 177 -8.51 12.59 -8.53
N SER A 178 -9.47 13.51 -8.36
CA SER A 178 -9.40 14.85 -8.97
C SER A 178 -8.26 15.70 -8.43
N LYS A 179 -7.76 15.38 -7.23
CA LYS A 179 -6.60 16.05 -6.61
C LYS A 179 -5.24 15.55 -7.14
N GLY A 180 -5.23 14.52 -7.99
CA GLY A 180 -4.01 13.97 -8.57
C GLY A 180 -3.07 13.30 -7.57
N GLY A 181 -1.84 12.96 -8.02
CA GLY A 181 -0.79 12.36 -7.20
C GLY A 181 -1.26 11.17 -6.38
N PHE A 182 -0.86 11.13 -5.09
CA PHE A 182 -1.26 10.05 -4.19
C PHE A 182 -2.75 10.01 -3.85
N ASN A 183 -3.52 11.09 -4.09
CA ASN A 183 -4.97 11.03 -3.99
C ASN A 183 -5.61 10.25 -5.15
N ALA A 184 -4.98 10.24 -6.32
CA ALA A 184 -5.45 9.48 -7.48
C ALA A 184 -5.02 8.01 -7.42
N LEU A 185 -3.77 7.76 -7.05
CA LEU A 185 -3.21 6.41 -6.98
C LEU A 185 -2.12 6.31 -5.91
N ASP A 186 -2.27 5.34 -5.00
CA ASP A 186 -1.21 4.99 -4.05
C ASP A 186 -1.05 3.46 -3.91
N ARG A 187 0.10 3.06 -3.34
CA ARG A 187 0.50 1.67 -3.13
C ARG A 187 0.90 1.45 -1.68
N TRP A 188 0.25 0.51 -1.01
CA TRP A 188 0.65 0.03 0.30
C TRP A 188 1.37 -1.31 0.15
N ARG A 189 2.66 -1.32 0.53
CA ARG A 189 3.55 -2.48 0.37
C ARG A 189 3.78 -3.25 1.65
N ASN A 190 3.36 -2.70 2.79
CA ASN A 190 3.48 -3.39 4.07
C ASN A 190 2.56 -4.62 4.14
N HIS A 191 2.98 -5.61 4.95
CA HIS A 191 2.13 -6.72 5.38
C HIS A 191 1.25 -6.22 6.53
N ILE A 192 -0.04 -6.07 6.27
CA ILE A 192 -0.98 -5.47 7.23
C ILE A 192 -1.64 -6.56 8.04
N SER A 193 -1.47 -6.50 9.37
CA SER A 193 -2.09 -7.39 10.35
C SER A 193 -3.24 -6.70 11.10
N GLY A 194 -3.75 -7.34 12.18
CA GLY A 194 -4.71 -6.75 13.11
C GLY A 194 -6.15 -7.15 12.89
N VAL A 195 -7.02 -6.60 13.74
CA VAL A 195 -8.45 -6.97 13.80
C VAL A 195 -9.38 -5.97 13.11
N GLY A 196 -8.85 -4.82 12.72
CA GLY A 196 -9.60 -3.76 12.08
C GLY A 196 -9.99 -4.07 10.63
N LYS A 197 -10.95 -3.30 10.12
CA LYS A 197 -11.48 -3.36 8.76
C LYS A 197 -10.88 -2.27 7.89
N LEU A 198 -10.61 -2.57 6.63
CA LEU A 198 -10.33 -1.57 5.60
C LEU A 198 -11.62 -1.13 4.91
N ILE A 199 -11.88 0.18 4.85
CA ILE A 199 -13.01 0.78 4.14
C ILE A 199 -12.45 1.74 3.08
N LYS A 200 -12.58 1.37 1.81
CA LYS A 200 -12.13 2.20 0.68
C LYS A 200 -13.29 3.06 0.17
N LYS A 201 -13.08 4.38 0.21
CA LYS A 201 -13.98 5.41 -0.30
C LYS A 201 -13.28 6.33 -1.30
N GLY A 202 -14.07 7.21 -1.93
CA GLY A 202 -13.56 8.18 -2.92
C GLY A 202 -13.09 7.52 -4.22
N THR A 203 -12.86 8.33 -5.23
CA THR A 203 -12.69 7.92 -6.64
C THR A 203 -11.32 7.36 -6.99
N GLY A 204 -10.30 7.57 -6.12
CA GLY A 204 -8.93 7.11 -6.38
C GLY A 204 -8.73 5.62 -6.23
N THR A 205 -7.53 5.18 -6.60
CA THR A 205 -7.08 3.78 -6.58
C THR A 205 -6.10 3.53 -5.44
N LEU A 206 -6.40 2.57 -4.58
CA LEU A 206 -5.45 2.04 -3.60
C LEU A 206 -5.01 0.64 -4.02
N LYS A 207 -3.69 0.42 -4.12
CA LYS A 207 -3.08 -0.89 -4.42
C LYS A 207 -2.56 -1.53 -3.15
N LEU A 208 -3.01 -2.73 -2.84
CA LEU A 208 -2.52 -3.53 -1.73
C LEU A 208 -1.53 -4.58 -2.24
N MET A 209 -0.26 -4.39 -1.91
CA MET A 209 0.85 -5.21 -2.43
C MET A 209 1.39 -6.20 -1.40
N GLY A 210 1.09 -6.00 -0.12
CA GLY A 210 1.52 -6.86 0.98
C GLY A 210 0.70 -8.13 1.11
N SER A 211 1.29 -9.17 1.69
CA SER A 211 0.57 -10.36 2.16
C SER A 211 -0.13 -10.03 3.46
N ASN A 212 -1.40 -9.65 3.38
CA ASN A 212 -2.15 -9.13 4.50
C ASN A 212 -2.88 -10.23 5.28
N THR A 213 -2.97 -10.05 6.60
CA THR A 213 -3.61 -11.00 7.53
C THR A 213 -4.71 -10.36 8.37
N TYR A 214 -4.98 -9.06 8.22
CA TYR A 214 -6.04 -8.39 9.00
C TYR A 214 -7.39 -9.10 8.84
N SER A 215 -8.13 -9.20 9.96
CA SER A 215 -9.31 -10.07 10.04
C SER A 215 -10.66 -9.33 10.01
N GLY A 216 -10.68 -8.02 10.22
CA GLY A 216 -11.93 -7.24 10.29
C GLY A 216 -12.67 -7.10 8.96
N GLY A 217 -12.06 -7.56 7.87
CA GLY A 217 -12.63 -7.55 6.52
C GLY A 217 -12.30 -6.32 5.71
N THR A 218 -12.78 -6.31 4.48
CA THR A 218 -12.53 -5.25 3.49
C THR A 218 -13.85 -4.79 2.90
N GLN A 219 -14.08 -3.48 2.88
CA GLN A 219 -15.27 -2.85 2.29
C GLN A 219 -14.84 -1.87 1.20
N ILE A 220 -15.52 -1.92 0.06
CA ILE A 220 -15.24 -1.06 -1.09
C ILE A 220 -16.53 -0.32 -1.41
N ASP A 221 -16.60 0.96 -1.06
CA ASP A 221 -17.78 1.79 -1.30
C ASP A 221 -17.66 2.55 -2.63
N GLN A 222 -16.42 2.97 -3.00
CA GLN A 222 -16.18 3.75 -4.21
C GLN A 222 -14.72 3.63 -4.68
N GLY A 223 -14.46 3.99 -5.96
CA GLY A 223 -13.13 3.94 -6.57
C GLY A 223 -12.61 2.52 -6.77
N VAL A 224 -11.31 2.34 -6.73
CA VAL A 224 -10.67 1.05 -7.00
C VAL A 224 -9.86 0.59 -5.80
N LEU A 225 -10.07 -0.66 -5.40
CA LEU A 225 -9.16 -1.39 -4.51
C LEU A 225 -8.52 -2.53 -5.30
N GLU A 226 -7.22 -2.43 -5.51
CA GLU A 226 -6.43 -3.35 -6.33
C GLU A 226 -5.63 -4.32 -5.46
N GLY A 227 -5.81 -5.62 -5.66
CA GLY A 227 -5.04 -6.68 -5.01
C GLY A 227 -3.88 -7.14 -5.87
N ASN A 228 -2.66 -6.99 -5.37
CA ASN A 228 -1.40 -7.33 -6.05
C ASN A 228 -0.63 -8.46 -5.36
N SER A 229 -1.21 -9.11 -4.36
CA SER A 229 -0.67 -10.30 -3.69
C SER A 229 -1.76 -11.35 -3.48
N GLU A 230 -1.38 -12.57 -3.15
CA GLU A 230 -2.34 -13.66 -2.95
C GLU A 230 -3.36 -13.37 -1.84
N THR A 231 -2.94 -12.71 -0.75
CA THR A 231 -3.80 -12.39 0.41
C THR A 231 -4.02 -10.88 0.60
N ALA A 232 -4.01 -10.12 -0.49
CA ALA A 232 -4.09 -8.66 -0.47
C ALA A 232 -5.24 -8.11 0.39
N PHE A 233 -6.38 -8.81 0.46
CA PHE A 233 -7.60 -8.35 1.16
C PHE A 233 -7.77 -8.92 2.58
N GLY A 234 -6.69 -9.47 3.18
CA GLY A 234 -6.73 -10.06 4.51
C GLY A 234 -7.52 -11.35 4.59
N SER A 235 -7.88 -11.75 5.82
CA SER A 235 -8.57 -13.03 6.08
C SER A 235 -10.09 -12.91 6.22
N GLY A 236 -10.62 -11.69 6.35
CA GLY A 236 -12.04 -11.42 6.59
C GLY A 236 -12.91 -11.41 5.33
N THR A 237 -14.18 -11.07 5.53
CA THR A 237 -15.15 -10.88 4.44
C THR A 237 -14.80 -9.68 3.58
N VAL A 238 -14.97 -9.78 2.27
CA VAL A 238 -14.86 -8.66 1.34
C VAL A 238 -16.25 -8.28 0.86
N THR A 239 -16.61 -7.00 1.06
CA THR A 239 -17.89 -6.44 0.63
C THR A 239 -17.65 -5.32 -0.39
N ASN A 240 -18.16 -5.46 -1.60
CA ASN A 240 -18.11 -4.45 -2.64
C ASN A 240 -19.49 -3.81 -2.82
N ASN A 241 -19.67 -2.63 -2.24
CA ASN A 241 -20.95 -1.90 -2.25
C ASN A 241 -21.17 -1.04 -3.51
N GLY A 242 -20.05 -0.61 -4.18
CA GLY A 242 -20.22 0.32 -5.32
C GLY A 242 -18.91 0.72 -6.00
N GLY A 243 -17.77 0.21 -5.53
CA GLY A 243 -16.48 0.42 -6.19
C GLY A 243 -16.07 -0.72 -7.12
N THR A 244 -14.80 -0.77 -7.42
CA THR A 244 -14.16 -1.85 -8.18
C THR A 244 -13.20 -2.62 -7.29
N LEU A 245 -13.41 -3.94 -7.15
CA LEU A 245 -12.38 -4.85 -6.70
C LEU A 245 -11.62 -5.31 -7.93
N LEU A 246 -10.31 -5.02 -7.98
CA LEU A 246 -9.44 -5.41 -9.08
C LEU A 246 -8.42 -6.46 -8.61
N LYS A 247 -8.46 -7.65 -9.21
CA LYS A 247 -7.39 -8.64 -9.10
C LYS A 247 -6.32 -8.35 -10.14
N ASN A 248 -5.10 -8.01 -9.68
CA ASN A 248 -3.99 -7.65 -10.57
C ASN A 248 -2.65 -8.36 -10.23
N ASN A 249 -2.68 -9.39 -9.41
CA ASN A 249 -1.54 -10.28 -9.19
C ASN A 249 -1.52 -11.41 -10.21
N ALA A 250 -0.35 -11.96 -10.53
CA ALA A 250 -0.22 -13.23 -11.20
C ALA A 250 -0.63 -14.38 -10.25
N GLY A 251 -1.35 -15.39 -10.79
CA GLY A 251 -1.79 -16.53 -10.02
C GLY A 251 -3.05 -16.26 -9.18
N LYS A 252 -3.17 -16.94 -8.06
CA LYS A 252 -4.36 -16.86 -7.19
C LYS A 252 -4.39 -15.57 -6.40
N LEU A 253 -5.59 -15.02 -6.22
CA LEU A 253 -5.92 -14.06 -5.17
C LEU A 253 -7.01 -14.68 -4.29
N ILE A 254 -6.86 -14.60 -2.97
CA ILE A 254 -7.73 -15.26 -2.01
C ILE A 254 -8.56 -14.21 -1.25
N VAL A 255 -9.87 -14.38 -1.25
CA VAL A 255 -10.78 -13.80 -0.26
C VAL A 255 -10.90 -14.81 0.87
N GLY A 256 -10.40 -14.48 2.05
CA GLY A 256 -10.22 -15.39 3.17
C GLY A 256 -11.53 -15.91 3.81
N SER A 257 -12.67 -15.24 3.56
CA SER A 257 -13.99 -15.57 4.04
C SER A 257 -15.03 -15.44 2.90
N ASN A 258 -16.10 -14.66 3.11
CA ASN A 258 -17.14 -14.45 2.12
C ASN A 258 -16.80 -13.27 1.18
N TYR A 259 -17.38 -13.30 0.00
CA TYR A 259 -17.41 -12.18 -0.93
C TYR A 259 -18.84 -11.77 -1.20
N LYS A 260 -19.13 -10.47 -1.04
CA LYS A 260 -20.44 -9.90 -1.34
C LYS A 260 -20.28 -8.74 -2.30
N GLN A 261 -20.96 -8.79 -3.44
CA GLN A 261 -21.03 -7.69 -4.40
C GLN A 261 -22.48 -7.27 -4.60
N THR A 262 -22.73 -5.96 -4.51
CA THR A 262 -24.04 -5.36 -4.80
C THR A 262 -24.21 -5.09 -6.30
N ALA A 263 -25.41 -4.67 -6.72
CA ALA A 263 -25.69 -4.29 -8.11
C ALA A 263 -24.79 -3.14 -8.63
N LYS A 264 -24.27 -2.29 -7.74
CA LYS A 264 -23.39 -1.15 -8.09
C LYS A 264 -21.90 -1.55 -8.14
N GLY A 265 -21.53 -2.69 -7.56
CA GLY A 265 -20.15 -3.14 -7.49
C GLY A 265 -19.65 -3.68 -8.83
N LYS A 266 -18.35 -3.59 -9.05
CA LYS A 266 -17.64 -4.21 -10.16
C LYS A 266 -16.51 -5.11 -9.65
N LEU A 267 -16.47 -6.34 -10.14
CA LEU A 267 -15.32 -7.23 -10.01
C LEU A 267 -14.54 -7.18 -11.33
N GLU A 268 -13.24 -6.91 -11.26
CA GLU A 268 -12.37 -6.86 -12.42
C GLU A 268 -11.21 -7.86 -12.23
N LEU A 269 -11.03 -8.75 -13.20
CA LEU A 269 -10.01 -9.80 -13.18
C LEU A 269 -9.04 -9.59 -14.33
N ASN A 270 -7.78 -9.32 -14.02
CA ASN A 270 -6.70 -9.37 -14.99
C ASN A 270 -6.21 -10.80 -15.11
N LEU A 271 -6.31 -11.35 -16.32
CA LEU A 271 -6.05 -12.74 -16.66
C LEU A 271 -4.89 -12.81 -17.66
N GLN A 272 -3.77 -13.36 -17.23
CA GLN A 272 -2.54 -13.51 -18.02
C GLN A 272 -2.21 -14.98 -18.30
N SER A 273 -2.84 -15.87 -17.52
CA SER A 273 -2.62 -17.32 -17.57
C SER A 273 -3.81 -18.09 -16.98
N LYS A 274 -3.82 -19.40 -17.16
CA LYS A 274 -4.80 -20.32 -16.55
C LYS A 274 -4.74 -20.34 -15.02
N ASN A 275 -3.67 -19.82 -14.42
CA ASN A 275 -3.48 -19.83 -12.97
C ASN A 275 -4.12 -18.59 -12.29
N ASP A 276 -4.58 -17.61 -13.09
CA ASP A 276 -5.18 -16.38 -12.57
C ASP A 276 -6.62 -16.62 -12.13
N VAL A 277 -6.77 -16.95 -10.84
CA VAL A 277 -8.06 -17.30 -10.25
C VAL A 277 -8.31 -16.45 -9.00
N LEU A 278 -9.56 -15.96 -8.85
CA LEU A 278 -10.05 -15.43 -7.60
C LEU A 278 -10.65 -16.58 -6.77
N LYS A 279 -10.04 -16.91 -5.62
CA LYS A 279 -10.54 -17.94 -4.71
C LYS A 279 -11.29 -17.31 -3.55
N ILE A 280 -12.57 -17.61 -3.41
CA ILE A 280 -13.40 -17.23 -2.26
C ILE A 280 -13.55 -18.45 -1.38
N LYS A 281 -13.04 -18.40 -0.13
CA LYS A 281 -13.12 -19.58 0.77
C LYS A 281 -14.54 -19.88 1.22
N GLY A 282 -15.37 -18.86 1.41
CA GLY A 282 -16.75 -18.96 1.88
C GLY A 282 -17.78 -18.79 0.75
N THR A 283 -18.86 -18.07 1.07
CA THR A 283 -19.96 -17.79 0.15
C THR A 283 -19.65 -16.62 -0.77
N ALA A 284 -19.86 -16.80 -2.07
CA ALA A 284 -19.85 -15.75 -3.08
C ALA A 284 -21.28 -15.26 -3.34
N GLN A 285 -21.64 -14.07 -2.85
CA GLN A 285 -22.88 -13.38 -3.20
C GLN A 285 -22.62 -12.46 -4.39
N LEU A 286 -22.95 -12.94 -5.59
CA LEU A 286 -22.63 -12.27 -6.85
C LEU A 286 -23.77 -11.39 -7.34
N ASN A 287 -23.43 -10.18 -7.78
CA ASN A 287 -24.33 -9.23 -8.42
C ASN A 287 -23.49 -8.22 -9.22
N GLY A 288 -24.09 -7.21 -9.84
CA GLY A 288 -23.39 -6.11 -10.52
C GLY A 288 -22.53 -6.62 -11.67
N LYS A 289 -21.39 -5.94 -11.90
CA LYS A 289 -20.58 -6.15 -13.11
C LYS A 289 -19.39 -7.07 -12.87
N LEU A 290 -19.09 -7.92 -13.87
CA LEU A 290 -17.83 -8.65 -14.01
C LEU A 290 -17.10 -8.15 -15.26
N ARG A 291 -15.84 -7.73 -15.10
CA ARG A 291 -14.96 -7.41 -16.22
C ARG A 291 -13.77 -8.36 -16.24
N LEU A 292 -13.49 -8.90 -17.41
CA LEU A 292 -12.37 -9.80 -17.68
C LEU A 292 -11.40 -9.09 -18.62
N ASN A 293 -10.17 -8.85 -18.16
CA ASN A 293 -9.12 -8.26 -18.99
C ASN A 293 -8.07 -9.34 -19.30
N PHE A 294 -8.00 -9.76 -20.55
CA PHE A 294 -6.99 -10.70 -21.01
C PHE A 294 -5.75 -9.94 -21.47
N SER A 295 -4.58 -10.34 -21.00
CA SER A 295 -3.31 -9.71 -21.36
C SER A 295 -2.25 -10.75 -21.70
N ASN A 296 -1.05 -10.32 -22.07
CA ASN A 296 0.06 -11.19 -22.48
C ASN A 296 -0.32 -12.21 -23.57
N LYS A 297 -1.22 -11.83 -24.48
CA LYS A 297 -1.73 -12.72 -25.56
C LYS A 297 -2.42 -14.00 -25.03
N TYR A 298 -2.84 -13.99 -23.77
CA TYR A 298 -3.52 -15.14 -23.18
C TYR A 298 -4.91 -15.32 -23.76
N VAL A 299 -5.12 -16.43 -24.43
CA VAL A 299 -6.43 -16.91 -24.89
C VAL A 299 -6.81 -18.12 -24.03
N PRO A 300 -7.86 -18.04 -23.20
CA PRO A 300 -8.23 -19.15 -22.33
C PRO A 300 -8.82 -20.32 -23.13
N ALA A 301 -8.61 -21.53 -22.66
CA ALA A 301 -9.34 -22.68 -23.13
C ALA A 301 -10.80 -22.64 -22.61
N SER A 302 -11.71 -23.25 -23.35
CA SER A 302 -13.08 -23.48 -22.84
C SER A 302 -13.01 -24.37 -21.61
N GLY A 303 -13.73 -24.01 -20.53
CA GLY A 303 -13.65 -24.65 -19.23
C GLY A 303 -12.62 -24.04 -18.27
N ALA A 304 -11.83 -23.02 -18.70
CA ALA A 304 -10.89 -22.33 -17.83
C ALA A 304 -11.60 -21.70 -16.61
N THR A 305 -11.13 -21.99 -15.41
CA THR A 305 -11.70 -21.48 -14.16
C THR A 305 -11.15 -20.10 -13.86
N ILE A 306 -12.01 -19.12 -13.57
CA ILE A 306 -11.63 -17.75 -13.22
C ILE A 306 -11.97 -17.38 -11.78
N LEU A 307 -12.93 -18.07 -11.17
CA LEU A 307 -13.37 -17.86 -9.80
C LEU A 307 -13.79 -19.18 -9.18
N THR A 308 -13.42 -19.41 -7.90
CA THR A 308 -13.88 -20.57 -7.10
C THR A 308 -14.50 -20.08 -5.81
N TYR A 309 -15.44 -20.88 -5.25
CA TYR A 309 -16.15 -20.56 -4.01
C TYR A 309 -16.60 -21.81 -3.27
N GLY A 310 -16.84 -21.69 -1.97
CA GLY A 310 -17.48 -22.75 -1.20
C GLY A 310 -18.98 -22.88 -1.53
N LYS A 311 -19.68 -21.74 -1.66
CA LYS A 311 -21.10 -21.65 -2.04
C LYS A 311 -21.35 -20.38 -2.85
N ARG A 312 -22.37 -20.39 -3.71
CA ARG A 312 -22.75 -19.21 -4.48
C ARG A 312 -24.23 -18.88 -4.32
N THR A 313 -24.52 -17.57 -4.28
CA THR A 313 -25.86 -17.02 -4.46
C THR A 313 -25.80 -15.89 -5.49
N GLY A 314 -26.88 -15.71 -6.24
CA GLY A 314 -26.94 -14.69 -7.28
C GLY A 314 -26.03 -14.98 -8.50
N ALA A 315 -25.90 -13.98 -9.35
CA ALA A 315 -25.08 -14.00 -10.57
C ALA A 315 -24.69 -12.55 -10.94
N PHE A 316 -23.62 -12.37 -11.72
CA PHE A 316 -23.30 -11.06 -12.28
C PHE A 316 -24.40 -10.60 -13.25
N SER A 317 -24.78 -9.34 -13.16
CA SER A 317 -25.81 -8.73 -14.02
C SER A 317 -25.30 -8.41 -15.42
N SER A 318 -24.00 -8.15 -15.55
CA SER A 318 -23.35 -7.94 -16.86
C SER A 318 -21.92 -8.44 -16.85
N ILE A 319 -21.44 -8.85 -18.03
CA ILE A 319 -20.09 -9.37 -18.23
C ILE A 319 -19.48 -8.63 -19.41
N GLU A 320 -18.30 -8.09 -19.19
CA GLU A 320 -17.47 -7.42 -20.18
C GLU A 320 -16.17 -8.21 -20.32
N ALA A 321 -15.67 -8.38 -21.55
CA ALA A 321 -14.38 -8.98 -21.83
C ALA A 321 -13.57 -8.09 -22.78
N ALA A 322 -12.29 -7.91 -22.49
CA ALA A 322 -11.36 -7.13 -23.29
C ALA A 322 -10.03 -7.88 -23.43
N GLY A 323 -9.28 -7.57 -24.51
CA GLY A 323 -7.93 -8.09 -24.72
C GLY A 323 -7.88 -9.46 -25.41
N LEU A 324 -9.01 -10.00 -25.85
CA LEU A 324 -9.06 -11.17 -26.73
C LEU A 324 -8.97 -10.75 -28.20
N PRO A 325 -8.44 -11.62 -29.09
CA PRO A 325 -8.57 -11.42 -30.53
C PRO A 325 -10.05 -11.32 -30.95
N SER A 326 -10.35 -10.54 -31.97
CA SER A 326 -11.72 -10.18 -32.39
C SER A 326 -12.61 -11.37 -32.79
N ASN A 327 -12.01 -12.48 -33.22
CA ASN A 327 -12.70 -13.71 -33.56
C ASN A 327 -13.07 -14.59 -32.34
N TYR A 328 -12.66 -14.20 -31.10
CA TYR A 328 -13.01 -14.93 -29.88
C TYR A 328 -14.14 -14.24 -29.12
N LYS A 329 -15.09 -15.03 -28.64
CA LYS A 329 -16.16 -14.61 -27.72
C LYS A 329 -16.09 -15.41 -26.45
N VAL A 330 -16.38 -14.78 -25.34
CA VAL A 330 -16.36 -15.41 -24.01
C VAL A 330 -17.72 -15.25 -23.33
N LYS A 331 -18.23 -16.33 -22.81
CA LYS A 331 -19.36 -16.37 -21.86
C LYS A 331 -18.89 -17.04 -20.58
N ILE A 332 -19.57 -16.80 -19.47
CA ILE A 332 -19.32 -17.51 -18.21
C ILE A 332 -20.34 -18.61 -17.98
N VAL A 333 -19.90 -19.67 -17.34
CA VAL A 333 -20.73 -20.77 -16.87
C VAL A 333 -20.52 -20.93 -15.37
N TYR A 334 -21.61 -20.97 -14.62
CA TYR A 334 -21.60 -21.21 -13.18
C TYR A 334 -21.76 -22.72 -12.93
N THR A 335 -20.90 -23.26 -12.10
CA THR A 335 -21.03 -24.64 -11.56
C THR A 335 -21.30 -24.59 -10.05
N ALA A 336 -21.31 -25.72 -9.38
CA ALA A 336 -21.55 -25.80 -7.94
C ALA A 336 -20.48 -25.03 -7.12
N ASP A 337 -19.21 -25.02 -7.58
CA ASP A 337 -18.04 -24.55 -6.85
C ASP A 337 -17.19 -23.49 -7.58
N ARG A 338 -17.56 -23.14 -8.84
CA ARG A 338 -16.71 -22.23 -9.65
C ARG A 338 -17.46 -21.51 -10.77
N VAL A 339 -16.79 -20.51 -11.31
CA VAL A 339 -17.13 -19.86 -12.58
C VAL A 339 -16.09 -20.24 -13.62
N GLN A 340 -16.54 -20.76 -14.76
CA GLN A 340 -15.73 -21.16 -15.89
C GLN A 340 -16.03 -20.31 -17.12
N LEU A 341 -15.07 -20.24 -18.02
CA LEU A 341 -15.21 -19.58 -19.32
C LEU A 341 -15.69 -20.58 -20.38
N LYS A 342 -16.72 -20.23 -21.14
CA LYS A 342 -17.07 -20.86 -22.41
C LYS A 342 -16.52 -19.96 -23.51
N VAL A 343 -15.53 -20.47 -24.23
CA VAL A 343 -14.84 -19.73 -25.31
C VAL A 343 -15.30 -20.30 -26.65
N THR A 344 -15.67 -19.40 -27.55
CA THR A 344 -16.03 -19.74 -28.93
C THR A 344 -15.23 -18.85 -29.89
N LYS A 345 -14.85 -19.42 -31.03
CA LYS A 345 -14.28 -18.68 -32.16
C LYS A 345 -15.37 -18.11 -33.04
#